data_0099f57c1e3d6673e7e18078867c5fbc
#
_entry.id   0099f57c1e3d6673e7e18078867c5fbc
#
_cell.length_a   1.000
_cell.length_b   1.000
_cell.length_c   1.000
_cell.angle_alpha   90.00
_cell.angle_beta   90.00
_cell.angle_gamma   90.00
#
_symmetry.space_group_name_H-M   'P 1'
#
loop_
_entity.id
_entity.type
_entity.pdbx_description
1 polymer ?
#
loop_
_entity_poly.entity_id
_entity_poly.type
_entity_poly.pdbx_seq_one_letter_code
_entity_poly.pdbx_strand_id
1 'polypeptide(L)'
;MSDKILFQCDYNEGAHPKVLERLVQTNMEQTPGYSEDKYCEEAREKIRKACGDDSLAVHFLVGGTQTNVTVINAALRKHQGVLCAVTGHINVHETGAVEACGHKVLGLESPDGKITAAQVAETYEAHIHNDSFEHMVQPKMVYISNPTEVGTIYSKAELTALSETCHKYGLYLFLDGARLGYGLAAPDNDLTLPEITALCDVFYIGGTKVGALFGEAVVIKNPELAQDFRYLIKQNGGMLAKGRLLGLQFDALFTDGLYQEISAHAIAMAEKLREAFTAKGYNYLAPNRTNQIFVIVPDAHLAKISEQFEYSYDQRIDATHSCVRFCTSWATKEENVDALIRCVEKL
;
A
#
# COMPACT_ATOMS: atom_id res chain seq x y z
N MET A 1 -16.96 -22.43 -12.71
CA MET A 1 -16.09 -21.64 -11.82
C MET A 1 -15.44 -22.63 -10.87
N SER A 2 -14.18 -22.51 -10.59
CA SER A 2 -13.46 -23.41 -9.66
C SER A 2 -14.03 -23.17 -8.27
N ASP A 3 -14.40 -24.25 -7.55
CA ASP A 3 -14.85 -24.19 -6.15
C ASP A 3 -13.66 -24.03 -5.17
N LYS A 4 -12.52 -23.53 -5.67
CA LYS A 4 -11.32 -23.38 -4.86
C LYS A 4 -11.40 -22.17 -3.92
N ILE A 5 -10.77 -22.32 -2.77
CA ILE A 5 -10.59 -21.23 -1.80
C ILE A 5 -9.47 -20.30 -2.30
N LEU A 6 -9.73 -18.99 -2.30
CA LEU A 6 -8.88 -17.99 -2.93
C LEU A 6 -7.97 -17.32 -1.87
N PHE A 7 -6.65 -17.48 -2.04
CA PHE A 7 -5.60 -16.80 -1.27
C PHE A 7 -4.62 -16.00 -2.15
N GLN A 8 -4.92 -15.83 -3.45
CA GLN A 8 -4.00 -15.19 -4.39
C GLN A 8 -3.87 -13.67 -4.20
N CYS A 9 -4.88 -13.00 -3.64
CA CYS A 9 -4.86 -11.57 -3.37
C CYS A 9 -5.77 -11.18 -2.19
N ASP A 10 -5.67 -9.95 -1.73
CA ASP A 10 -6.39 -9.38 -0.60
C ASP A 10 -7.56 -8.44 -1.00
N TYR A 11 -8.10 -8.65 -2.22
CA TYR A 11 -9.23 -7.89 -2.78
C TYR A 11 -10.19 -8.78 -3.59
N ASN A 12 -10.42 -10.03 -3.10
CA ASN A 12 -11.35 -10.96 -3.74
C ASN A 12 -12.82 -10.67 -3.40
N GLU A 13 -13.08 -10.08 -2.24
CA GLU A 13 -14.40 -9.77 -1.73
C GLU A 13 -14.78 -8.31 -2.04
N GLY A 14 -16.05 -7.97 -1.77
CA GLY A 14 -16.57 -6.60 -1.86
C GLY A 14 -16.13 -5.73 -0.68
N ALA A 15 -17.04 -4.95 -0.10
CA ALA A 15 -16.75 -4.13 1.06
C ALA A 15 -17.20 -4.79 2.37
N HIS A 16 -16.60 -4.32 3.48
CA HIS A 16 -17.07 -4.65 4.82
C HIS A 16 -18.56 -4.28 4.98
N PRO A 17 -19.40 -5.12 5.66
CA PRO A 17 -20.84 -4.87 5.80
C PRO A 17 -21.20 -3.47 6.30
N LYS A 18 -20.47 -2.91 7.27
CA LYS A 18 -20.68 -1.53 7.78
C LYS A 18 -20.50 -0.46 6.70
N VAL A 19 -19.60 -0.68 5.72
CA VAL A 19 -19.42 0.22 4.57
C VAL A 19 -20.64 0.15 3.66
N LEU A 20 -21.11 -1.05 3.31
CA LEU A 20 -22.31 -1.24 2.49
C LEU A 20 -23.56 -0.67 3.16
N GLU A 21 -23.72 -0.91 4.46
CA GLU A 21 -24.82 -0.35 5.24
C GLU A 21 -24.86 1.18 5.16
N ARG A 22 -23.70 1.84 5.35
CA ARG A 22 -23.58 3.29 5.28
C ARG A 22 -23.93 3.84 3.89
N LEU A 23 -23.50 3.15 2.84
CA LEU A 23 -23.84 3.50 1.45
C LEU A 23 -25.35 3.40 1.21
N VAL A 24 -26.00 2.33 1.67
CA VAL A 24 -27.45 2.10 1.51
C VAL A 24 -28.27 3.14 2.30
N GLN A 25 -27.93 3.37 3.57
CA GLN A 25 -28.64 4.32 4.44
C GLN A 25 -28.68 5.72 3.88
N THR A 26 -27.62 6.17 3.18
CA THR A 26 -27.48 7.53 2.69
C THR A 26 -27.81 7.67 1.21
N ASN A 27 -28.18 6.59 0.52
CA ASN A 27 -28.31 6.55 -0.96
C ASN A 27 -29.24 7.62 -1.55
N MET A 28 -30.32 7.94 -0.87
CA MET A 28 -31.33 8.90 -1.37
C MET A 28 -31.09 10.33 -0.88
N GLU A 29 -30.05 10.58 -0.10
CA GLU A 29 -29.74 11.94 0.35
C GLU A 29 -29.14 12.79 -0.78
N GLN A 30 -29.55 14.04 -0.85
CA GLN A 30 -28.96 15.03 -1.74
C GLN A 30 -27.78 15.69 -1.06
N THR A 31 -26.62 15.65 -1.71
CA THR A 31 -25.39 16.26 -1.22
C THR A 31 -24.67 17.01 -2.34
N PRO A 32 -23.81 18.01 -2.04
CA PRO A 32 -22.86 18.54 -3.01
C PRO A 32 -22.03 17.43 -3.64
N GLY A 33 -21.63 17.63 -4.90
CA GLY A 33 -20.76 16.70 -5.63
C GLY A 33 -19.26 16.91 -5.34
N TYR A 34 -18.45 16.10 -6.01
CA TYR A 34 -16.99 16.26 -6.09
C TYR A 34 -16.25 16.27 -4.75
N SER A 35 -16.77 15.46 -3.78
CA SER A 35 -16.23 15.31 -2.42
C SER A 35 -16.28 16.59 -1.57
N GLU A 36 -17.21 17.51 -1.88
CA GLU A 36 -17.53 18.72 -1.10
C GLU A 36 -18.72 18.50 -0.13
N ASP A 37 -19.08 17.26 0.11
CA ASP A 37 -20.20 16.84 0.95
C ASP A 37 -19.77 16.62 2.40
N LYS A 38 -20.76 16.57 3.29
CA LYS A 38 -20.55 16.37 4.74
C LYS A 38 -19.83 15.06 5.07
N TYR A 39 -20.11 13.98 4.32
CA TYR A 39 -19.52 12.66 4.60
C TYR A 39 -18.03 12.61 4.30
N CYS A 40 -17.64 13.27 3.20
CA CYS A 40 -16.23 13.44 2.89
C CYS A 40 -15.54 14.28 3.96
N GLU A 41 -16.19 15.32 4.51
CA GLU A 41 -15.58 16.12 5.59
C GLU A 41 -15.51 15.35 6.90
N GLU A 42 -16.56 14.64 7.30
CA GLU A 42 -16.54 13.75 8.47
C GLU A 42 -15.41 12.72 8.39
N ALA A 43 -15.21 12.12 7.21
CA ALA A 43 -14.10 11.20 6.97
C ALA A 43 -12.73 11.88 7.08
N ARG A 44 -12.58 13.10 6.53
CA ARG A 44 -11.34 13.90 6.65
C ARG A 44 -11.00 14.21 8.10
N GLU A 45 -11.99 14.64 8.89
CA GLU A 45 -11.82 14.94 10.31
C GLU A 45 -11.36 13.71 11.10
N LYS A 46 -11.97 12.54 10.85
CA LYS A 46 -11.56 11.28 11.49
C LYS A 46 -10.14 10.88 11.13
N ILE A 47 -9.75 11.04 9.85
CA ILE A 47 -8.39 10.75 9.39
C ILE A 47 -7.39 11.74 10.01
N ARG A 48 -7.66 13.05 10.00
CA ARG A 48 -6.81 14.07 10.66
C ARG A 48 -6.59 13.72 12.14
N LYS A 49 -7.68 13.39 12.83
CA LYS A 49 -7.61 12.96 14.23
C LYS A 49 -6.76 11.71 14.43
N ALA A 50 -6.89 10.71 13.56
CA ALA A 50 -6.10 9.49 13.61
C ALA A 50 -4.62 9.75 13.31
N CYS A 51 -4.32 10.72 12.44
CA CYS A 51 -2.98 11.19 12.10
C CYS A 51 -2.37 12.15 13.14
N GLY A 52 -3.18 12.69 14.06
CA GLY A 52 -2.75 13.61 15.12
C GLY A 52 -2.42 15.03 14.62
N ASP A 53 -2.94 15.46 13.46
CA ASP A 53 -2.66 16.77 12.88
C ASP A 53 -3.90 17.28 12.10
N ASP A 54 -4.50 18.36 12.59
CA ASP A 54 -5.71 18.95 12.00
C ASP A 54 -5.39 19.79 10.74
N SER A 55 -4.14 20.11 10.47
CA SER A 55 -3.70 20.91 9.32
C SER A 55 -3.59 20.13 8.01
N LEU A 56 -3.69 18.81 8.05
CA LEU A 56 -3.51 17.93 6.89
C LEU A 56 -4.56 18.16 5.80
N ALA A 57 -4.08 18.21 4.55
CA ALA A 57 -4.96 18.09 3.41
C ALA A 57 -5.26 16.61 3.14
N VAL A 58 -6.55 16.24 3.13
CA VAL A 58 -6.99 14.86 2.90
C VAL A 58 -7.89 14.80 1.67
N HIS A 59 -7.54 13.92 0.73
CA HIS A 59 -8.28 13.72 -0.52
C HIS A 59 -8.56 12.23 -0.73
N PHE A 60 -9.66 11.91 -1.42
CA PHE A 60 -10.05 10.55 -1.73
C PHE A 60 -9.92 10.29 -3.22
N LEU A 61 -9.25 9.20 -3.60
CA LEU A 61 -9.05 8.74 -4.97
C LEU A 61 -9.53 7.29 -5.12
N VAL A 62 -9.71 6.81 -6.35
CA VAL A 62 -10.40 5.52 -6.59
C VAL A 62 -9.50 4.29 -6.41
N GLY A 63 -8.18 4.44 -6.49
CA GLY A 63 -7.27 3.31 -6.37
C GLY A 63 -5.80 3.72 -6.39
N GLY A 64 -4.91 2.78 -6.06
CA GLY A 64 -3.49 3.04 -5.84
C GLY A 64 -2.76 3.66 -7.02
N THR A 65 -2.91 3.09 -8.24
CA THR A 65 -2.26 3.63 -9.44
C THR A 65 -2.66 5.08 -9.72
N GLN A 66 -3.97 5.41 -9.63
CA GLN A 66 -4.42 6.79 -9.79
C GLN A 66 -3.84 7.70 -8.71
N THR A 67 -3.74 7.22 -7.49
CA THR A 67 -3.14 7.94 -6.36
C THR A 67 -1.67 8.23 -6.63
N ASN A 68 -0.89 7.21 -6.98
CA ASN A 68 0.54 7.32 -7.25
C ASN A 68 0.82 8.33 -8.37
N VAL A 69 0.13 8.18 -9.50
CA VAL A 69 0.24 9.11 -10.63
C VAL A 69 -0.13 10.54 -10.23
N THR A 70 -1.22 10.73 -9.48
CA THR A 70 -1.70 12.07 -9.10
C THR A 70 -0.71 12.76 -8.17
N VAL A 71 -0.18 12.05 -7.17
CA VAL A 71 0.81 12.58 -6.22
C VAL A 71 2.12 12.90 -6.93
N ILE A 72 2.65 11.98 -7.73
CA ILE A 72 3.92 12.15 -8.44
C ILE A 72 3.82 13.32 -9.44
N ASN A 73 2.72 13.41 -10.18
CA ASN A 73 2.50 14.50 -11.14
C ASN A 73 2.30 15.87 -10.46
N ALA A 74 1.78 15.90 -9.22
CA ALA A 74 1.68 17.12 -8.44
C ALA A 74 3.04 17.61 -7.92
N ALA A 75 3.91 16.66 -7.57
CA ALA A 75 5.18 16.94 -6.92
C ALA A 75 6.32 17.26 -7.89
N LEU A 76 6.31 16.68 -9.08
CA LEU A 76 7.47 16.68 -9.97
C LEU A 76 7.30 17.62 -11.18
N ARG A 77 8.40 18.28 -11.54
CA ARG A 77 8.57 18.94 -12.84
C ARG A 77 9.00 17.89 -13.88
N LYS A 78 8.78 18.17 -15.18
CA LYS A 78 9.02 17.23 -16.30
C LYS A 78 10.44 16.64 -16.39
N HIS A 79 11.46 17.35 -15.89
CA HIS A 79 12.85 16.87 -15.86
C HIS A 79 13.19 16.09 -14.58
N GLN A 80 12.22 15.92 -13.68
CA GLN A 80 12.43 15.27 -12.39
C GLN A 80 11.89 13.85 -12.39
N GLY A 81 12.50 13.01 -11.56
CA GLY A 81 12.17 11.61 -11.41
C GLY A 81 11.97 11.20 -9.95
N VAL A 82 11.41 10.02 -9.76
CA VAL A 82 11.10 9.41 -8.47
C VAL A 82 11.97 8.18 -8.23
N LEU A 83 12.68 8.16 -7.09
CA LEU A 83 13.44 7.00 -6.61
C LEU A 83 12.50 5.99 -5.96
N CYS A 84 12.66 4.70 -6.26
CA CYS A 84 11.99 3.62 -5.54
C CYS A 84 12.81 2.32 -5.59
N ALA A 85 12.43 1.30 -4.83
CA ALA A 85 12.98 -0.04 -5.01
C ALA A 85 12.68 -0.56 -6.43
N VAL A 86 13.57 -1.38 -7.02
CA VAL A 86 13.31 -2.03 -8.32
C VAL A 86 12.02 -2.85 -8.32
N THR A 87 11.60 -3.36 -7.15
CA THR A 87 10.33 -4.06 -6.93
C THR A 87 9.14 -3.13 -6.66
N GLY A 88 9.38 -1.81 -6.54
CA GLY A 88 8.35 -0.83 -6.19
C GLY A 88 7.18 -0.86 -7.18
N HIS A 89 5.95 -0.74 -6.66
CA HIS A 89 4.72 -0.90 -7.43
C HIS A 89 4.68 0.00 -8.67
N ILE A 90 5.11 1.26 -8.55
CA ILE A 90 5.19 2.23 -9.65
C ILE A 90 6.18 1.83 -10.75
N ASN A 91 7.17 0.98 -10.42
CA ASN A 91 8.17 0.50 -11.37
C ASN A 91 7.71 -0.74 -12.13
N VAL A 92 6.97 -1.66 -11.48
CA VAL A 92 6.72 -3.00 -12.05
C VAL A 92 5.24 -3.36 -12.27
N HIS A 93 4.29 -2.69 -11.61
CA HIS A 93 2.88 -3.10 -11.58
C HIS A 93 1.88 -2.03 -12.05
N GLU A 94 2.34 -0.93 -12.65
CA GLU A 94 1.47 0.17 -13.11
C GLU A 94 1.57 0.45 -14.62
N THR A 95 2.14 -0.47 -15.38
CA THR A 95 2.18 -0.41 -16.85
C THR A 95 2.78 0.90 -17.38
N GLY A 96 3.79 1.46 -16.68
CA GLY A 96 4.43 2.72 -17.06
C GLY A 96 3.55 3.95 -16.84
N ALA A 97 2.64 3.94 -15.86
CA ALA A 97 1.74 5.06 -15.62
C ALA A 97 2.46 6.36 -15.23
N VAL A 98 3.56 6.26 -14.49
CA VAL A 98 4.42 7.39 -14.11
C VAL A 98 5.12 7.96 -15.34
N GLU A 99 5.67 7.10 -16.19
CA GLU A 99 6.32 7.48 -17.45
C GLU A 99 5.31 8.11 -18.43
N ALA A 100 4.09 7.60 -18.47
CA ALA A 100 3.01 8.18 -19.29
C ALA A 100 2.65 9.62 -18.87
N CYS A 101 2.87 9.99 -17.59
CA CYS A 101 2.74 11.36 -17.11
C CYS A 101 3.98 12.23 -17.37
N GLY A 102 5.02 11.66 -17.96
CA GLY A 102 6.24 12.33 -18.36
C GLY A 102 7.32 12.42 -17.26
N HIS A 103 7.26 11.51 -16.29
CA HIS A 103 8.28 11.38 -15.24
C HIS A 103 9.01 10.04 -15.40
N LYS A 104 10.21 9.94 -14.84
CA LYS A 104 11.01 8.71 -14.86
C LYS A 104 11.03 8.09 -13.48
N VAL A 105 10.81 6.79 -13.43
CA VAL A 105 11.11 5.98 -12.25
C VAL A 105 12.60 5.64 -12.26
N LEU A 106 13.26 5.86 -11.12
CA LEU A 106 14.67 5.60 -10.88
C LEU A 106 14.77 4.45 -9.87
N GLY A 107 14.86 3.22 -10.39
CA GLY A 107 14.89 2.00 -9.58
C GLY A 107 16.23 1.80 -8.85
N LEU A 108 16.18 1.51 -7.57
CA LEU A 108 17.30 1.14 -6.71
C LEU A 108 17.23 -0.34 -6.34
N GLU A 109 18.33 -1.05 -6.42
CA GLU A 109 18.40 -2.47 -6.05
C GLU A 109 18.00 -2.66 -4.59
N SER A 110 17.21 -3.71 -4.34
CA SER A 110 16.71 -4.02 -3.01
C SER A 110 16.54 -5.52 -2.83
N PRO A 111 17.14 -6.12 -1.80
CA PRO A 111 17.00 -7.55 -1.53
C PRO A 111 15.68 -7.90 -0.82
N ASP A 112 15.03 -6.93 -0.19
CA ASP A 112 13.85 -7.11 0.66
C ASP A 112 12.69 -6.13 0.37
N GLY A 113 12.74 -5.43 -0.77
CA GLY A 113 11.74 -4.45 -1.17
C GLY A 113 11.93 -3.05 -0.55
N LYS A 114 12.87 -2.87 0.37
CA LYS A 114 13.18 -1.58 1.01
C LYS A 114 14.38 -0.90 0.35
N ILE A 115 14.33 0.41 0.23
CA ILE A 115 15.50 1.24 -0.08
C ILE A 115 15.98 1.95 1.18
N THR A 116 17.26 2.20 1.24
CA THR A 116 17.91 2.80 2.42
C THR A 116 18.20 4.28 2.22
N ALA A 117 18.29 5.03 3.31
CA ALA A 117 18.74 6.40 3.34
C ALA A 117 20.13 6.59 2.68
N ALA A 118 21.03 5.60 2.85
CA ALA A 118 22.35 5.62 2.23
C ALA A 118 22.28 5.53 0.70
N GLN A 119 21.46 4.65 0.15
CA GLN A 119 21.26 4.55 -1.31
C GLN A 119 20.66 5.84 -1.90
N VAL A 120 19.70 6.46 -1.19
CA VAL A 120 19.10 7.74 -1.61
C VAL A 120 20.19 8.83 -1.63
N ALA A 121 20.99 8.94 -0.56
CA ALA A 121 22.08 9.89 -0.46
C ALA A 121 23.12 9.69 -1.56
N GLU A 122 23.58 8.46 -1.76
CA GLU A 122 24.56 8.12 -2.80
C GLU A 122 24.07 8.48 -4.20
N THR A 123 22.79 8.13 -4.50
CA THR A 123 22.20 8.43 -5.82
C THR A 123 22.08 9.94 -6.05
N TYR A 124 21.67 10.70 -5.05
CA TYR A 124 21.56 12.16 -5.14
C TYR A 124 22.92 12.81 -5.28
N GLU A 125 23.89 12.44 -4.44
CA GLU A 125 25.27 12.96 -4.50
C GLU A 125 25.94 12.60 -5.83
N ALA A 126 25.78 11.39 -6.34
CA ALA A 126 26.27 11.00 -7.66
C ALA A 126 25.68 11.85 -8.78
N HIS A 127 24.42 12.26 -8.65
CA HIS A 127 23.78 13.15 -9.61
C HIS A 127 24.36 14.56 -9.57
N ILE A 128 24.43 15.20 -8.41
CA ILE A 128 24.86 16.61 -8.30
C ILE A 128 26.34 16.84 -8.55
N HIS A 129 27.17 15.80 -8.38
CA HIS A 129 28.62 15.85 -8.64
C HIS A 129 29.02 15.37 -10.04
N ASN A 130 28.03 15.00 -10.87
CA ASN A 130 28.30 14.63 -12.26
C ASN A 130 28.41 15.87 -13.14
N ASP A 131 29.50 15.99 -13.89
CA ASP A 131 29.76 17.15 -14.79
C ASP A 131 28.64 17.35 -15.83
N SER A 132 27.85 16.30 -16.09
CA SER A 132 26.73 16.31 -17.04
C SER A 132 25.36 16.18 -16.35
N PHE A 133 25.23 16.59 -15.08
CA PHE A 133 23.99 16.41 -14.30
C PHE A 133 22.75 17.03 -14.98
N GLU A 134 22.91 18.14 -15.70
CA GLU A 134 21.82 18.80 -16.44
C GLU A 134 21.30 17.97 -17.64
N HIS A 135 22.04 16.94 -18.07
CA HIS A 135 21.64 15.99 -19.12
C HIS A 135 20.89 14.77 -18.54
N MET A 136 20.81 14.67 -17.22
CA MET A 136 20.22 13.53 -16.51
C MET A 136 18.89 13.93 -15.89
N VAL A 137 18.01 12.93 -15.66
CA VAL A 137 16.81 13.15 -14.86
C VAL A 137 17.19 13.41 -13.41
N GLN A 138 16.70 14.55 -12.88
CA GLN A 138 16.97 14.97 -11.52
C GLN A 138 16.14 14.15 -10.51
N PRO A 139 16.73 13.46 -9.54
CA PRO A 139 16.00 12.87 -8.43
C PRO A 139 15.32 13.97 -7.59
N LYS A 140 14.02 13.85 -7.33
CA LYS A 140 13.28 14.85 -6.55
C LYS A 140 12.29 14.26 -5.55
N MET A 141 11.91 13.00 -5.72
CA MET A 141 11.01 12.29 -4.82
C MET A 141 11.58 10.91 -4.50
N VAL A 142 11.36 10.47 -3.28
CA VAL A 142 11.54 9.09 -2.82
C VAL A 142 10.16 8.49 -2.58
N TYR A 143 9.86 7.39 -3.29
CA TYR A 143 8.66 6.58 -3.11
C TYR A 143 9.03 5.29 -2.41
N ILE A 144 8.28 4.96 -1.38
CA ILE A 144 8.36 3.69 -0.66
C ILE A 144 6.97 3.11 -0.45
N SER A 145 6.84 1.79 -0.42
CA SER A 145 5.62 1.10 0.00
C SER A 145 5.77 0.59 1.43
N ASN A 146 4.75 0.75 2.26
CA ASN A 146 4.74 0.19 3.61
C ASN A 146 3.37 -0.40 3.97
N PRO A 147 3.25 -1.75 4.02
CA PRO A 147 4.23 -2.79 3.67
C PRO A 147 4.73 -2.75 2.23
N THR A 148 5.95 -3.25 2.01
CA THR A 148 6.53 -3.38 0.66
C THR A 148 5.81 -4.45 -0.17
N GLU A 149 6.12 -4.52 -1.45
CA GLU A 149 5.56 -5.52 -2.38
C GLU A 149 5.90 -6.96 -2.00
N VAL A 150 6.99 -7.17 -1.26
CA VAL A 150 7.39 -8.49 -0.73
C VAL A 150 6.98 -8.69 0.74
N GLY A 151 6.18 -7.78 1.28
CA GLY A 151 5.56 -7.91 2.60
C GLY A 151 6.42 -7.48 3.79
N THR A 152 7.61 -6.92 3.57
CA THR A 152 8.42 -6.33 4.65
C THR A 152 7.86 -4.97 5.06
N ILE A 153 8.26 -4.48 6.22
CA ILE A 153 7.88 -3.14 6.72
C ILE A 153 9.12 -2.31 7.05
N TYR A 154 8.99 -1.00 6.90
CA TYR A 154 9.99 -0.06 7.40
C TYR A 154 9.83 0.10 8.92
N SER A 155 10.92 -0.05 9.65
CA SER A 155 10.97 0.33 11.07
C SER A 155 10.96 1.85 11.21
N LYS A 156 10.64 2.34 12.42
CA LYS A 156 10.70 3.76 12.75
C LYS A 156 12.10 4.34 12.49
N ALA A 157 13.16 3.60 12.80
CA ALA A 157 14.53 4.04 12.57
C ALA A 157 14.83 4.19 11.06
N GLU A 158 14.41 3.22 10.24
CA GLU A 158 14.60 3.27 8.78
C GLU A 158 13.81 4.43 8.14
N LEU A 159 12.54 4.60 8.53
CA LEU A 159 11.70 5.68 8.00
C LEU A 159 12.20 7.05 8.44
N THR A 160 12.69 7.18 9.69
CA THR A 160 13.29 8.43 10.19
C THR A 160 14.54 8.79 9.39
N ALA A 161 15.44 7.83 9.15
CA ALA A 161 16.65 8.05 8.37
C ALA A 161 16.34 8.46 6.92
N LEU A 162 15.33 7.86 6.29
CA LEU A 162 14.85 8.27 4.96
C LEU A 162 14.28 9.70 4.98
N SER A 163 13.46 10.04 5.96
CA SER A 163 12.87 11.37 6.11
C SER A 163 13.95 12.44 6.27
N GLU A 164 14.91 12.23 7.17
CA GLU A 164 16.04 13.15 7.39
C GLU A 164 16.89 13.32 6.13
N THR A 165 17.13 12.23 5.41
CA THR A 165 17.90 12.27 4.15
C THR A 165 17.11 13.03 3.06
N CYS A 166 15.82 12.78 2.91
CA CYS A 166 14.98 13.53 1.99
C CYS A 166 14.99 15.03 2.31
N HIS A 167 14.79 15.40 3.56
CA HIS A 167 14.83 16.81 3.99
C HIS A 167 16.20 17.45 3.73
N LYS A 168 17.31 16.76 4.04
CA LYS A 168 18.68 17.24 3.78
C LYS A 168 18.89 17.63 2.32
N TYR A 169 18.36 16.83 1.39
CA TYR A 169 18.55 17.04 -0.05
C TYR A 169 17.37 17.74 -0.74
N GLY A 170 16.36 18.15 0.00
CA GLY A 170 15.17 18.79 -0.54
C GLY A 170 14.34 17.87 -1.45
N LEU A 171 14.36 16.56 -1.16
CA LEU A 171 13.54 15.55 -1.82
C LEU A 171 12.20 15.42 -1.08
N TYR A 172 11.14 15.04 -1.79
CA TYR A 172 9.87 14.66 -1.17
C TYR A 172 9.89 13.18 -0.78
N LEU A 173 9.33 12.86 0.39
CA LEU A 173 9.10 11.47 0.82
C LEU A 173 7.63 11.12 0.67
N PHE A 174 7.32 10.18 -0.23
CA PHE A 174 6.00 9.65 -0.49
C PHE A 174 5.89 8.18 -0.05
N LEU A 175 4.95 7.88 0.86
CA LEU A 175 4.69 6.52 1.32
C LEU A 175 3.38 5.99 0.71
N ASP A 176 3.51 4.94 -0.09
CA ASP A 176 2.41 4.11 -0.58
C ASP A 176 1.91 3.22 0.56
N GLY A 177 0.70 3.49 1.00
CA GLY A 177 0.04 2.78 2.09
C GLY A 177 -1.11 1.87 1.63
N ALA A 178 -1.03 1.26 0.43
CA ALA A 178 -2.08 0.39 -0.10
C ALA A 178 -2.52 -0.69 0.87
N ARG A 179 -1.61 -1.13 1.75
CA ARG A 179 -1.83 -2.12 2.82
C ARG A 179 -1.46 -1.57 4.21
N LEU A 180 -1.53 -0.26 4.39
CA LEU A 180 -1.04 0.40 5.61
C LEU A 180 -1.69 -0.15 6.88
N GLY A 181 -2.98 -0.45 6.86
CA GLY A 181 -3.67 -1.07 8.00
C GLY A 181 -3.02 -2.39 8.43
N TYR A 182 -2.68 -3.23 7.47
CA TYR A 182 -2.00 -4.51 7.75
C TYR A 182 -0.58 -4.30 8.25
N GLY A 183 0.15 -3.31 7.71
CA GLY A 183 1.47 -2.93 8.22
C GLY A 183 1.42 -2.45 9.67
N LEU A 184 0.46 -1.57 10.00
CA LEU A 184 0.28 -1.06 11.37
C LEU A 184 -0.14 -2.15 12.36
N ALA A 185 -0.82 -3.20 11.91
CA ALA A 185 -1.24 -4.34 12.74
C ALA A 185 -0.18 -5.46 12.82
N ALA A 186 0.90 -5.39 12.04
CA ALA A 186 1.96 -6.41 12.04
C ALA A 186 2.68 -6.47 13.40
N PRO A 187 3.02 -7.66 13.92
CA PRO A 187 3.62 -7.81 15.24
C PRO A 187 5.00 -7.16 15.42
N ASP A 188 5.72 -6.97 14.32
CA ASP A 188 7.05 -6.33 14.27
C ASP A 188 6.99 -4.83 13.92
N ASN A 189 5.79 -4.25 13.79
CA ASN A 189 5.63 -2.82 13.55
C ASN A 189 5.91 -2.00 14.82
N ASP A 190 6.72 -0.96 14.66
CA ASP A 190 7.08 0.01 15.70
C ASP A 190 6.65 1.45 15.36
N LEU A 191 5.79 1.62 14.34
CA LEU A 191 5.27 2.89 13.86
C LEU A 191 3.79 3.06 14.19
N THR A 192 3.39 4.28 14.49
CA THR A 192 2.00 4.73 14.58
C THR A 192 1.65 5.63 13.39
N LEU A 193 0.36 5.82 13.12
CA LEU A 193 -0.09 6.72 12.07
C LEU A 193 0.37 8.18 12.27
N PRO A 194 0.34 8.76 13.50
CA PRO A 194 0.94 10.07 13.77
C PRO A 194 2.45 10.15 13.46
N GLU A 195 3.21 9.10 13.72
CA GLU A 195 4.65 9.07 13.43
C GLU A 195 4.92 9.01 11.92
N ILE A 196 4.16 8.21 11.17
CA ILE A 196 4.21 8.21 9.70
C ILE A 196 3.87 9.61 9.16
N THR A 197 2.82 10.24 9.69
CA THR A 197 2.42 11.61 9.36
C THR A 197 3.56 12.61 9.60
N ALA A 198 4.26 12.47 10.72
CA ALA A 198 5.36 13.37 11.05
C ALA A 198 6.55 13.25 10.09
N LEU A 199 6.81 12.04 9.55
CA LEU A 199 7.99 11.71 8.77
C LEU A 199 7.81 11.85 7.25
N CYS A 200 6.58 11.74 6.73
CA CYS A 200 6.32 11.79 5.29
C CYS A 200 5.79 13.16 4.84
N ASP A 201 6.14 13.60 3.62
CA ASP A 201 5.53 14.77 2.97
C ASP A 201 4.10 14.47 2.52
N VAL A 202 3.90 13.27 2.02
CA VAL A 202 2.63 12.73 1.58
C VAL A 202 2.61 11.22 1.75
N PHE A 203 1.46 10.67 2.10
CA PHE A 203 1.21 9.23 2.10
C PHE A 203 -0.25 8.96 1.78
N TYR A 204 -0.60 7.71 1.55
CA TYR A 204 -2.02 7.37 1.51
C TYR A 204 -2.37 6.17 2.40
N ILE A 205 -3.61 6.17 2.84
CA ILE A 205 -4.21 5.10 3.64
C ILE A 205 -5.07 4.27 2.69
N GLY A 206 -4.67 3.02 2.48
CA GLY A 206 -5.35 2.11 1.58
C GLY A 206 -6.71 1.69 2.13
N GLY A 207 -7.76 1.86 1.31
CA GLY A 207 -9.10 1.36 1.59
C GLY A 207 -9.46 0.13 0.77
N THR A 208 -9.08 0.10 -0.51
CA THR A 208 -9.43 -0.97 -1.46
C THR A 208 -9.13 -2.37 -0.92
N LYS A 209 -7.98 -2.57 -0.27
CA LYS A 209 -7.57 -3.87 0.29
C LYS A 209 -8.01 -4.04 1.75
N VAL A 210 -8.47 -2.98 2.42
CA VAL A 210 -8.77 -2.96 3.85
C VAL A 210 -10.24 -2.56 4.08
N GLY A 211 -11.15 -3.32 3.48
CA GLY A 211 -12.58 -3.27 3.78
C GLY A 211 -13.42 -2.27 2.98
N ALA A 212 -12.84 -1.42 2.12
CA ALA A 212 -13.59 -0.59 1.18
C ALA A 212 -13.98 -1.38 -0.09
N LEU A 213 -14.97 -0.90 -0.84
CA LEU A 213 -15.23 -1.36 -2.21
C LEU A 213 -14.09 -0.92 -3.14
N PHE A 214 -13.65 0.30 -2.96
CA PHE A 214 -12.56 0.94 -3.68
C PHE A 214 -12.19 2.24 -2.95
N GLY A 215 -10.98 2.70 -3.17
CA GLY A 215 -10.55 4.02 -2.73
C GLY A 215 -9.35 4.02 -1.81
N GLU A 216 -8.66 5.16 -1.89
CA GLU A 216 -7.47 5.48 -1.12
C GLU A 216 -7.63 6.89 -0.54
N ALA A 217 -7.24 7.10 0.72
CA ALA A 217 -7.22 8.42 1.33
C ALA A 217 -5.80 8.98 1.28
N VAL A 218 -5.57 9.96 0.41
CA VAL A 218 -4.31 10.69 0.31
C VAL A 218 -4.22 11.71 1.42
N VAL A 219 -3.15 11.66 2.20
CA VAL A 219 -2.86 12.57 3.31
C VAL A 219 -1.61 13.36 2.95
N ILE A 220 -1.75 14.68 2.83
CA ILE A 220 -0.67 15.58 2.43
C ILE A 220 -0.33 16.49 3.60
N LYS A 221 0.90 16.40 4.09
CA LYS A 221 1.45 17.26 5.15
C LYS A 221 2.18 18.46 4.55
N ASN A 222 2.91 18.25 3.45
CA ASN A 222 3.68 19.31 2.82
C ASN A 222 2.75 20.27 2.05
N PRO A 223 2.68 21.55 2.43
CA PRO A 223 1.75 22.50 1.81
C PRO A 223 2.05 22.78 0.34
N GLU A 224 3.29 22.62 -0.11
CA GLU A 224 3.64 22.78 -1.53
C GLU A 224 2.94 21.72 -2.39
N LEU A 225 2.83 20.49 -1.90
CA LEU A 225 2.14 19.40 -2.58
C LEU A 225 0.62 19.51 -2.51
N ALA A 226 0.09 20.17 -1.48
CA ALA A 226 -1.34 20.41 -1.34
C ALA A 226 -1.86 21.52 -2.27
N GLN A 227 -0.97 22.43 -2.68
CA GLN A 227 -1.33 23.53 -3.58
C GLN A 227 -1.83 22.99 -4.92
N ASP A 228 -3.01 23.43 -5.34
CA ASP A 228 -3.64 23.05 -6.61
C ASP A 228 -3.89 21.53 -6.81
N PHE A 229 -3.74 20.71 -5.76
CA PHE A 229 -3.87 19.27 -5.87
C PHE A 229 -5.20 18.80 -6.46
N ARG A 230 -6.29 19.53 -6.19
CA ARG A 230 -7.62 19.24 -6.79
C ARG A 230 -7.65 19.36 -8.32
N TYR A 231 -6.82 20.24 -8.91
CA TYR A 231 -6.69 20.30 -10.38
C TYR A 231 -6.06 19.01 -10.92
N LEU A 232 -5.05 18.47 -10.22
CA LEU A 232 -4.39 17.23 -10.61
C LEU A 232 -5.32 16.02 -10.43
N ILE A 233 -6.12 15.98 -9.35
CA ILE A 233 -7.18 14.98 -9.18
C ILE A 233 -8.14 15.03 -10.37
N LYS A 234 -8.59 16.20 -10.79
CA LYS A 234 -9.50 16.33 -11.92
C LYS A 234 -8.87 15.90 -13.23
N GLN A 235 -7.63 16.32 -13.47
CA GLN A 235 -6.86 15.99 -14.68
C GLN A 235 -6.65 14.49 -14.83
N ASN A 236 -6.38 13.79 -13.73
CA ASN A 236 -6.17 12.33 -13.68
C ASN A 236 -7.48 11.52 -13.52
N GLY A 237 -8.65 12.16 -13.72
CA GLY A 237 -9.95 11.49 -13.69
C GLY A 237 -10.45 11.07 -12.30
N GLY A 238 -9.77 11.49 -11.21
CA GLY A 238 -10.09 11.11 -9.84
C GLY A 238 -11.21 11.92 -9.18
N MET A 239 -11.64 13.03 -9.79
CA MET A 239 -12.68 13.88 -9.22
C MET A 239 -14.09 13.41 -9.62
N LEU A 240 -14.63 12.47 -8.87
CA LEU A 240 -15.92 11.87 -9.13
C LEU A 240 -17.08 12.84 -8.84
N ALA A 241 -18.07 12.90 -9.72
CA ALA A 241 -19.28 13.69 -9.49
C ALA A 241 -20.01 13.25 -8.20
N LYS A 242 -20.06 11.94 -7.95
CA LYS A 242 -20.60 11.36 -6.71
C LYS A 242 -19.46 11.01 -5.75
N GLY A 243 -18.56 11.94 -5.47
CA GLY A 243 -17.37 11.75 -4.65
C GLY A 243 -17.67 11.33 -3.20
N ARG A 244 -18.89 11.61 -2.70
CA ARG A 244 -19.35 11.13 -1.40
C ARG A 244 -19.20 9.63 -1.21
N LEU A 245 -19.24 8.84 -2.29
CA LEU A 245 -19.08 7.38 -2.21
C LEU A 245 -17.71 6.98 -1.66
N LEU A 246 -16.67 7.77 -1.92
CA LEU A 246 -15.34 7.56 -1.33
C LEU A 246 -15.34 7.96 0.15
N GLY A 247 -15.86 9.15 0.47
CA GLY A 247 -15.91 9.65 1.86
C GLY A 247 -16.68 8.73 2.79
N LEU A 248 -17.87 8.24 2.38
CA LEU A 248 -18.70 7.32 3.15
C LEU A 248 -17.96 6.02 3.54
N GLN A 249 -17.10 5.51 2.68
CA GLN A 249 -16.33 4.30 2.95
C GLN A 249 -15.28 4.55 4.04
N PHE A 250 -14.53 5.66 3.94
CA PHE A 250 -13.55 6.04 4.96
C PHE A 250 -14.21 6.51 6.26
N ASP A 251 -15.37 7.17 6.18
CA ASP A 251 -16.19 7.50 7.34
C ASP A 251 -16.54 6.24 8.15
N ALA A 252 -17.01 5.18 7.47
CA ALA A 252 -17.31 3.91 8.10
C ALA A 252 -16.05 3.21 8.66
N LEU A 253 -14.97 3.15 7.87
CA LEU A 253 -13.73 2.47 8.26
C LEU A 253 -13.05 3.15 9.47
N PHE A 254 -13.14 4.48 9.59
CA PHE A 254 -12.55 5.23 10.71
C PHE A 254 -13.54 5.48 11.86
N THR A 255 -14.67 4.76 11.89
CA THR A 255 -15.61 4.76 13.01
C THR A 255 -15.33 3.56 13.92
N ASP A 256 -15.33 3.81 15.24
CA ASP A 256 -15.23 2.79 16.31
C ASP A 256 -14.05 1.82 16.16
N GLY A 257 -12.94 2.27 15.56
CA GLY A 257 -11.73 1.45 15.42
C GLY A 257 -11.81 0.33 14.39
N LEU A 258 -12.81 0.35 13.49
CA LEU A 258 -13.04 -0.71 12.52
C LEU A 258 -11.81 -1.01 11.65
N TYR A 259 -11.12 0.05 11.16
CA TYR A 259 -9.96 -0.12 10.29
C TYR A 259 -8.84 -0.93 10.96
N GLN A 260 -8.60 -0.68 12.26
CA GLN A 260 -7.62 -1.42 13.06
C GLN A 260 -8.09 -2.85 13.36
N GLU A 261 -9.36 -3.02 13.73
CA GLU A 261 -9.95 -4.33 14.03
C GLU A 261 -9.82 -5.30 12.85
N ILE A 262 -10.27 -4.89 11.67
CA ILE A 262 -10.25 -5.75 10.48
C ILE A 262 -8.83 -5.98 9.95
N SER A 263 -7.92 -5.04 10.18
CA SER A 263 -6.49 -5.21 9.88
C SER A 263 -5.84 -6.25 10.79
N ALA A 264 -6.12 -6.18 12.09
CA ALA A 264 -5.63 -7.16 13.07
C ALA A 264 -6.15 -8.57 12.77
N HIS A 265 -7.41 -8.71 12.33
CA HIS A 265 -7.97 -9.99 11.90
C HIS A 265 -7.16 -10.60 10.73
N ALA A 266 -6.87 -9.82 9.69
CA ALA A 266 -6.09 -10.30 8.55
C ALA A 266 -4.69 -10.79 8.98
N ILE A 267 -4.03 -10.05 9.88
CA ILE A 267 -2.72 -10.44 10.41
C ILE A 267 -2.81 -11.72 11.25
N ALA A 268 -3.82 -11.87 12.10
CA ALA A 268 -4.02 -13.08 12.87
C ALA A 268 -4.20 -14.33 11.97
N MET A 269 -4.93 -14.19 10.86
CA MET A 269 -5.08 -15.25 9.85
C MET A 269 -3.76 -15.56 9.14
N ALA A 270 -2.95 -14.56 8.84
CA ALA A 270 -1.63 -14.75 8.24
C ALA A 270 -0.68 -15.48 9.18
N GLU A 271 -0.65 -15.11 10.47
CA GLU A 271 0.22 -15.76 11.47
C GLU A 271 -0.11 -17.25 11.62
N LYS A 272 -1.38 -17.63 11.65
CA LYS A 272 -1.79 -19.05 11.66
C LYS A 272 -1.23 -19.83 10.46
N LEU A 273 -1.31 -19.28 9.26
CA LEU A 273 -0.74 -19.91 8.06
C LEU A 273 0.77 -19.98 8.14
N ARG A 274 1.42 -18.93 8.64
CA ARG A 274 2.88 -18.86 8.80
C ARG A 274 3.38 -19.91 9.77
N GLU A 275 2.70 -20.11 10.90
CA GLU A 275 3.02 -21.17 11.86
C GLU A 275 2.98 -22.54 11.20
N ALA A 276 1.95 -22.84 10.41
CA ALA A 276 1.81 -24.12 9.72
C ALA A 276 2.90 -24.32 8.65
N PHE A 277 3.21 -23.31 7.85
CA PHE A 277 4.28 -23.39 6.86
C PHE A 277 5.65 -23.57 7.52
N THR A 278 5.91 -22.87 8.63
CA THR A 278 7.14 -22.99 9.42
C THR A 278 7.26 -24.39 10.04
N ALA A 279 6.19 -24.92 10.62
CA ALA A 279 6.16 -26.27 11.19
C ALA A 279 6.40 -27.34 10.13
N LYS A 280 6.00 -27.09 8.87
CA LYS A 280 6.29 -27.95 7.72
C LYS A 280 7.74 -27.85 7.24
N GLY A 281 8.51 -26.88 7.74
CA GLY A 281 9.90 -26.66 7.36
C GLY A 281 10.08 -25.84 6.06
N TYR A 282 9.05 -25.09 5.63
CA TYR A 282 9.18 -24.21 4.46
C TYR A 282 9.94 -22.93 4.81
N ASN A 283 10.71 -22.43 3.85
CA ASN A 283 11.41 -21.16 3.94
C ASN A 283 10.58 -20.02 3.34
N TYR A 284 10.95 -18.79 3.63
CA TYR A 284 10.31 -17.58 3.13
C TYR A 284 11.27 -16.78 2.24
N LEU A 285 10.72 -16.01 1.31
CA LEU A 285 11.51 -15.16 0.41
C LEU A 285 12.24 -14.06 1.19
N ALA A 286 11.51 -13.42 2.12
CA ALA A 286 12.06 -12.41 3.02
C ALA A 286 11.37 -12.54 4.38
N PRO A 287 12.03 -12.17 5.49
CA PRO A 287 11.38 -12.06 6.79
C PRO A 287 10.28 -11.00 6.75
N ASN A 288 9.04 -11.41 6.92
CA ASN A 288 7.90 -10.49 7.05
C ASN A 288 6.80 -11.10 7.92
N ARG A 289 5.99 -10.26 8.55
CA ARG A 289 4.85 -10.66 9.37
C ARG A 289 3.57 -9.91 8.99
N THR A 290 3.44 -9.54 7.72
CA THR A 290 2.24 -8.90 7.18
C THR A 290 1.25 -9.93 6.62
N ASN A 291 0.16 -9.45 6.02
CA ASN A 291 -0.88 -10.29 5.43
C ASN A 291 -0.47 -11.01 4.14
N GLN A 292 0.69 -10.68 3.57
CA GLN A 292 1.26 -11.33 2.40
C GLN A 292 2.34 -12.32 2.82
N ILE A 293 2.17 -13.60 2.53
CA ILE A 293 3.10 -14.67 2.91
C ILE A 293 3.78 -15.18 1.64
N PHE A 294 5.04 -14.82 1.45
CA PHE A 294 5.87 -15.31 0.34
C PHE A 294 6.66 -16.53 0.81
N VAL A 295 6.15 -17.72 0.49
CA VAL A 295 6.67 -18.99 0.98
C VAL A 295 7.28 -19.81 -0.16
N ILE A 296 8.44 -20.43 0.11
CA ILE A 296 9.17 -21.28 -0.83
C ILE A 296 8.71 -22.73 -0.60
N VAL A 297 8.06 -23.32 -1.60
CA VAL A 297 7.39 -24.61 -1.49
C VAL A 297 7.86 -25.54 -2.61
N PRO A 298 8.06 -26.87 -2.32
CA PRO A 298 8.30 -27.84 -3.38
C PRO A 298 7.15 -27.89 -4.39
N ASP A 299 7.48 -27.93 -5.68
CA ASP A 299 6.47 -27.95 -6.76
C ASP A 299 5.49 -29.13 -6.63
N ALA A 300 5.96 -30.29 -6.15
CA ALA A 300 5.09 -31.43 -5.89
C ALA A 300 4.03 -31.18 -4.81
N HIS A 301 4.34 -30.30 -3.81
CA HIS A 301 3.39 -29.87 -2.79
C HIS A 301 2.45 -28.82 -3.36
N LEU A 302 2.97 -27.88 -4.15
CA LEU A 302 2.13 -26.87 -4.83
C LEU A 302 1.07 -27.50 -5.72
N ALA A 303 1.40 -28.57 -6.44
CA ALA A 303 0.44 -29.32 -7.27
C ALA A 303 -0.75 -29.81 -6.44
N LYS A 304 -0.51 -30.34 -5.22
CA LYS A 304 -1.57 -30.79 -4.31
C LYS A 304 -2.36 -29.64 -3.67
N ILE A 305 -1.68 -28.57 -3.25
CA ILE A 305 -2.33 -27.38 -2.71
C ILE A 305 -3.28 -26.78 -3.77
N SER A 306 -2.83 -26.71 -5.03
CA SER A 306 -3.60 -26.14 -6.12
C SER A 306 -4.87 -26.90 -6.48
N GLU A 307 -5.09 -28.12 -5.98
CA GLU A 307 -6.33 -28.85 -6.16
C GLU A 307 -7.51 -28.16 -5.46
N GLN A 308 -7.27 -27.49 -4.33
CA GLN A 308 -8.30 -26.89 -3.49
C GLN A 308 -8.14 -25.39 -3.25
N PHE A 309 -6.94 -24.85 -3.43
CA PHE A 309 -6.60 -23.47 -3.10
C PHE A 309 -5.97 -22.75 -4.29
N GLU A 310 -6.24 -21.43 -4.40
CA GLU A 310 -5.55 -20.54 -5.34
C GLU A 310 -4.56 -19.67 -4.57
N TYR A 311 -3.36 -19.52 -5.12
CA TYR A 311 -2.28 -18.66 -4.66
C TYR A 311 -1.65 -17.92 -5.85
N SER A 312 -0.88 -16.86 -5.61
CA SER A 312 -0.10 -16.23 -6.68
C SER A 312 1.27 -16.87 -6.81
N TYR A 313 1.66 -17.22 -8.02
CA TYR A 313 3.05 -17.56 -8.34
C TYR A 313 3.90 -16.29 -8.30
N ASP A 314 5.05 -16.33 -7.66
CA ASP A 314 6.00 -15.23 -7.59
C ASP A 314 7.22 -15.49 -8.47
N GLN A 315 8.07 -16.44 -8.09
CA GLN A 315 9.28 -16.73 -8.84
C GLN A 315 9.76 -18.18 -8.66
N ARG A 316 10.60 -18.62 -9.61
CA ARG A 316 11.34 -19.87 -9.49
C ARG A 316 12.54 -19.68 -8.57
N ILE A 317 12.73 -20.59 -7.61
CA ILE A 317 13.89 -20.58 -6.69
C ILE A 317 14.97 -21.54 -7.17
N ASP A 318 14.60 -22.78 -7.48
CA ASP A 318 15.51 -23.80 -7.99
C ASP A 318 14.77 -24.81 -8.90
N ALA A 319 15.40 -25.92 -9.24
CA ALA A 319 14.81 -26.93 -10.14
C ALA A 319 13.51 -27.57 -9.61
N THR A 320 13.24 -27.50 -8.30
CA THR A 320 12.15 -28.23 -7.62
C THR A 320 11.30 -27.34 -6.69
N HIS A 321 11.69 -26.07 -6.49
CA HIS A 321 11.01 -25.16 -5.59
C HIS A 321 10.61 -23.86 -6.28
N SER A 322 9.42 -23.38 -5.95
CA SER A 322 8.91 -22.08 -6.34
C SER A 322 8.53 -21.25 -5.12
N CYS A 323 8.73 -19.93 -5.20
CA CYS A 323 8.12 -19.01 -4.29
C CYS A 323 6.70 -18.70 -4.74
N VAL A 324 5.75 -18.77 -3.82
CA VAL A 324 4.36 -18.43 -4.04
C VAL A 324 3.87 -17.51 -2.94
N ARG A 325 2.88 -16.68 -3.25
CA ARG A 325 2.27 -15.77 -2.29
C ARG A 325 0.87 -16.23 -1.91
N PHE A 326 0.64 -16.36 -0.60
CA PHE A 326 -0.69 -16.43 -0.01
C PHE A 326 -1.02 -15.09 0.64
N CYS A 327 -2.22 -14.58 0.42
CA CYS A 327 -2.71 -13.34 1.02
C CYS A 327 -3.91 -13.65 1.92
N THR A 328 -3.90 -13.07 3.12
CA THR A 328 -5.09 -12.94 3.96
C THR A 328 -5.64 -11.53 3.87
N SER A 329 -6.92 -11.35 4.19
CA SER A 329 -7.59 -10.06 4.16
C SER A 329 -8.53 -9.89 5.35
N TRP A 330 -9.12 -8.74 5.45
CA TRP A 330 -10.17 -8.43 6.40
C TRP A 330 -11.36 -9.42 6.34
N ALA A 331 -11.59 -10.06 5.20
CA ALA A 331 -12.70 -10.99 4.96
C ALA A 331 -12.28 -12.46 5.00
N THR A 332 -11.00 -12.77 5.25
CA THR A 332 -10.51 -14.14 5.29
C THR A 332 -11.19 -14.91 6.42
N LYS A 333 -11.88 -16.01 6.04
CA LYS A 333 -12.58 -16.87 7.00
C LYS A 333 -11.60 -17.81 7.68
N GLU A 334 -11.69 -17.93 9.00
CA GLU A 334 -10.84 -18.83 9.78
C GLU A 334 -10.96 -20.29 9.32
N GLU A 335 -12.17 -20.74 8.95
CA GLU A 335 -12.42 -22.08 8.40
C GLU A 335 -11.61 -22.39 7.12
N ASN A 336 -11.39 -21.37 6.27
CA ASN A 336 -10.58 -21.48 5.05
C ASN A 336 -9.08 -21.58 5.39
N VAL A 337 -8.62 -20.82 6.38
CA VAL A 337 -7.26 -20.91 6.91
C VAL A 337 -7.00 -22.30 7.48
N ASP A 338 -7.90 -22.81 8.33
CA ASP A 338 -7.79 -24.15 8.91
C ASP A 338 -7.80 -25.26 7.84
N ALA A 339 -8.58 -25.06 6.76
CA ALA A 339 -8.60 -26.02 5.64
C ALA A 339 -7.25 -26.06 4.92
N LEU A 340 -6.60 -24.90 4.69
CA LEU A 340 -5.27 -24.84 4.10
C LEU A 340 -4.21 -25.43 5.03
N ILE A 341 -4.27 -25.16 6.33
CA ILE A 341 -3.39 -25.74 7.33
C ILE A 341 -3.45 -27.28 7.30
N ARG A 342 -4.67 -27.84 7.36
CA ARG A 342 -4.85 -29.30 7.25
C ARG A 342 -4.34 -29.89 5.93
N CYS A 343 -4.42 -29.13 4.85
CA CYS A 343 -3.82 -29.56 3.57
C CYS A 343 -2.30 -29.61 3.67
N VAL A 344 -1.67 -28.56 4.19
CA VAL A 344 -0.20 -28.46 4.35
C VAL A 344 0.35 -29.52 5.29
N GLU A 345 -0.32 -29.82 6.39
CA GLU A 345 0.06 -30.86 7.34
C GLU A 345 0.16 -32.27 6.69
N LYS A 346 -0.71 -32.55 5.73
CA LYS A 346 -0.77 -33.85 5.02
C LYS A 346 0.26 -34.02 3.90
N LEU A 347 0.96 -32.94 3.51
CA LEU A 347 1.99 -32.98 2.48
C LEU A 347 3.28 -33.61 2.99
#